data_98fb2481a183b2d86b2421c47c5660d6
#
_entry.id   98fb2481a183b2d86b2421c47c5660d6
#
_cell.length_a   1.000
_cell.length_b   1.000
_cell.length_c   1.000
_cell.angle_alpha   90.00
_cell.angle_beta   90.00
_cell.angle_gamma   90.00
#
_symmetry.space_group_name_H-M   'P 1'
#
loop_
_entity.id
_entity.type
_entity.pdbx_description
1 polymer ?
#
loop_
_entity_poly.entity_id
_entity_poly.type
_entity_poly.pdbx_seq_one_letter_code
_entity_poly.pdbx_strand_id
1 'polypeptide(L)'
;MTNLITMKNIGKEMANKLISVGIETKEKLIQIGSKEAFHKIKEAYPNACLVHLYTLEGAIQDIEFNQLSDNIKKELKAFNDSI
;
A
#
# COMPACT_ATOMS: atom_id res chain seq x y z
N MET A 1 -3.89 17.79 -7.03
CA MET A 1 -3.46 16.61 -6.29
C MET A 1 -4.60 15.60 -6.19
N THR A 2 -4.31 14.33 -6.36
CA THR A 2 -5.36 13.31 -6.38
C THR A 2 -5.55 12.73 -4.98
N ASN A 3 -6.82 12.69 -4.55
CA ASN A 3 -7.17 12.15 -3.24
C ASN A 3 -6.95 10.63 -3.21
N LEU A 4 -6.35 10.13 -2.13
CA LEU A 4 -6.06 8.71 -1.97
C LEU A 4 -7.32 7.83 -2.04
N ILE A 5 -8.45 8.31 -1.53
CA ILE A 5 -9.66 7.48 -1.52
C ILE A 5 -10.25 7.25 -2.92
N THR A 6 -9.76 7.95 -3.93
CA THR A 6 -10.17 7.69 -5.31
C THR A 6 -9.43 6.49 -5.91
N MET A 7 -8.38 6.01 -5.25
CA MET A 7 -7.62 4.85 -5.72
C MET A 7 -8.37 3.56 -5.40
N LYS A 8 -8.19 2.56 -6.28
CA LYS A 8 -8.72 1.23 -6.05
C LYS A 8 -8.16 0.67 -4.73
N ASN A 9 -8.96 -0.05 -3.98
CA ASN A 9 -8.60 -0.69 -2.72
C ASN A 9 -8.33 0.27 -1.54
N ILE A 10 -8.27 1.57 -1.78
CA ILE A 10 -7.99 2.54 -0.71
C ILE A 10 -9.30 3.09 -0.18
N GLY A 11 -9.67 2.67 1.03
CA GLY A 11 -10.79 3.25 1.74
C GLY A 11 -10.33 4.37 2.66
N LYS A 12 -11.29 4.95 3.38
CA LYS A 12 -11.03 6.06 4.28
C LYS A 12 -10.00 5.70 5.36
N GLU A 13 -10.08 4.49 5.91
CA GLU A 13 -9.17 4.05 6.96
C GLU A 13 -7.73 3.95 6.47
N MET A 14 -7.53 3.30 5.32
CA MET A 14 -6.20 3.19 4.75
C MET A 14 -5.66 4.56 4.35
N ALA A 15 -6.50 5.42 3.78
CA ALA A 15 -6.10 6.79 3.43
C ALA A 15 -5.61 7.54 4.66
N ASN A 16 -6.32 7.43 5.78
CA ASN A 16 -5.92 8.09 7.02
C ASN A 16 -4.56 7.58 7.51
N LYS A 17 -4.33 6.28 7.42
CA LYS A 17 -3.04 5.70 7.81
C LYS A 17 -1.90 6.22 6.92
N LEU A 18 -2.12 6.29 5.62
CA LEU A 18 -1.13 6.82 4.69
C LEU A 18 -0.81 8.28 4.99
N ILE A 19 -1.84 9.09 5.21
CA ILE A 19 -1.66 10.50 5.53
C ILE A 19 -0.85 10.66 6.82
N SER A 20 -1.13 9.83 7.82
CA SER A 20 -0.44 9.92 9.11
C SER A 20 1.05 9.62 9.01
N VAL A 21 1.49 8.93 7.97
CA VAL A 21 2.92 8.63 7.75
C VAL A 21 3.53 9.48 6.62
N GLY A 22 2.85 10.55 6.22
CA GLY A 22 3.39 11.49 5.26
C GLY A 22 3.07 11.20 3.81
N ILE A 23 2.21 10.22 3.53
CA ILE A 23 1.80 9.88 2.16
C ILE A 23 0.40 10.44 1.94
N GLU A 24 0.33 11.69 1.46
CA GLU A 24 -0.91 12.44 1.46
C GLU A 24 -1.68 12.40 0.14
N THR A 25 -1.04 11.96 -0.94
CA THR A 25 -1.65 11.98 -2.27
C THR A 25 -1.34 10.70 -3.03
N LYS A 26 -2.15 10.44 -4.09
CA LYS A 26 -1.90 9.34 -5.02
C LYS A 26 -0.51 9.45 -5.64
N GLU A 27 -0.14 10.65 -6.04
CA GLU A 27 1.15 10.90 -6.68
C GLU A 27 2.31 10.51 -5.76
N LYS A 28 2.18 10.86 -4.48
CA LYS A 28 3.22 10.50 -3.50
C LYS A 28 3.31 8.99 -3.31
N LEU A 29 2.18 8.31 -3.24
CA LEU A 29 2.16 6.86 -3.08
C LEU A 29 2.82 6.17 -4.27
N ILE A 30 2.51 6.60 -5.48
CA ILE A 30 3.10 6.04 -6.69
C ILE A 30 4.61 6.31 -6.72
N GLN A 31 5.02 7.51 -6.32
CA GLN A 31 6.42 7.91 -6.31
C GLN A 31 7.28 7.00 -5.43
N ILE A 32 6.80 6.70 -4.22
CA ILE A 32 7.60 5.91 -3.27
C ILE A 32 7.38 4.41 -3.41
N GLY A 33 6.26 3.98 -3.99
CA GLY A 33 5.97 2.57 -4.23
C GLY A 33 5.34 1.88 -3.03
N SER A 34 4.77 0.71 -3.27
CA SER A 34 4.02 -0.04 -2.25
C SER A 34 4.90 -0.52 -1.10
N LYS A 35 6.11 -0.98 -1.39
CA LYS A 35 7.01 -1.52 -0.36
C LYS A 35 7.42 -0.46 0.64
N GLU A 36 7.83 0.70 0.16
CA GLU A 36 8.23 1.79 1.04
C GLU A 36 7.04 2.33 1.83
N ALA A 37 5.89 2.48 1.17
CA ALA A 37 4.67 2.91 1.84
C ALA A 37 4.27 1.94 2.95
N PHE A 38 4.31 0.63 2.64
CA PHE A 38 3.99 -0.40 3.63
C PHE A 38 4.96 -0.37 4.81
N HIS A 39 6.25 -0.19 4.55
CA HIS A 39 7.26 -0.11 5.60
C HIS A 39 6.96 1.03 6.57
N LYS A 40 6.60 2.20 6.03
CA LYS A 40 6.22 3.35 6.86
C LYS A 40 4.98 3.05 7.70
N ILE A 41 3.98 2.42 7.10
CA ILE A 41 2.76 2.04 7.82
C ILE A 41 3.08 1.03 8.91
N LYS A 42 3.91 0.03 8.62
CA LYS A 42 4.27 -1.01 9.59
C LYS A 42 5.01 -0.44 10.81
N GLU A 43 5.84 0.56 10.60
CA GLU A 43 6.53 1.22 11.71
C GLU A 43 5.55 1.93 12.63
N ALA A 44 4.53 2.58 12.07
CA ALA A 44 3.53 3.32 12.86
C ALA A 44 2.43 2.40 13.37
N TYR A 45 2.11 1.34 12.63
CA TYR A 45 1.03 0.40 12.95
C TYR A 45 1.57 -1.03 12.87
N PRO A 46 2.19 -1.54 13.94
CA PRO A 46 2.84 -2.86 13.90
C PRO A 46 1.92 -4.02 13.53
N ASN A 47 0.60 -3.83 13.65
CA ASN A 47 -0.38 -4.85 13.28
C ASN A 47 -0.68 -4.89 11.79
N ALA A 48 -0.09 -4.00 11.00
CA ALA A 48 -0.28 -4.02 9.55
C ALA A 48 0.21 -5.37 8.99
N CYS A 49 -0.56 -5.95 8.10
CA CYS A 49 -0.29 -7.30 7.59
C CYS A 49 -0.11 -7.31 6.08
N LEU A 50 0.26 -8.47 5.56
CA LEU A 50 0.55 -8.66 4.14
C LEU A 50 -0.60 -8.18 3.23
N VAL A 51 -1.85 -8.32 3.66
CA VAL A 51 -2.99 -7.85 2.88
C VAL A 51 -2.91 -6.35 2.62
N HIS A 52 -2.41 -5.58 3.60
CA HIS A 52 -2.23 -4.14 3.41
C HIS A 52 -1.22 -3.84 2.31
N LEU A 53 -0.16 -4.64 2.23
CA LEU A 53 0.85 -4.47 1.16
C LEU A 53 0.24 -4.79 -0.21
N TYR A 54 -0.54 -5.86 -0.30
CA TYR A 54 -1.26 -6.18 -1.53
C TYR A 54 -2.23 -5.05 -1.93
N THR A 55 -2.92 -4.49 -0.95
CA THR A 55 -3.84 -3.37 -1.16
C THR A 55 -3.12 -2.17 -1.78
N LEU A 56 -1.95 -1.83 -1.25
CA LEU A 56 -1.16 -0.70 -1.75
C LEU A 56 -0.65 -0.95 -3.17
N GLU A 57 -0.15 -2.16 -3.43
CA GLU A 57 0.34 -2.48 -4.77
C GLU A 57 -0.80 -2.48 -5.79
N GLY A 58 -1.95 -3.05 -5.44
CA GLY A 58 -3.12 -3.01 -6.30
C GLY A 58 -3.58 -1.59 -6.60
N ALA A 59 -3.55 -0.72 -5.60
CA ALA A 59 -3.90 0.68 -5.78
C ALA A 59 -2.98 1.38 -6.78
N ILE A 60 -1.67 1.12 -6.67
CA ILE A 60 -0.69 1.72 -7.58
C ILE A 60 -0.89 1.22 -9.01
N GLN A 61 -1.19 -0.06 -9.18
CA GLN A 61 -1.42 -0.65 -10.50
C GLN A 61 -2.85 -0.44 -11.01
N ASP A 62 -3.72 0.14 -10.19
CA ASP A 62 -5.13 0.37 -10.51
C ASP A 62 -5.89 -0.93 -10.80
N ILE A 63 -5.62 -1.96 -9.98
CA ILE A 63 -6.33 -3.25 -10.06
C ILE A 63 -6.74 -3.67 -8.64
N GLU A 64 -7.69 -4.61 -8.57
CA GLU A 64 -8.08 -5.18 -7.29
C GLU A 64 -6.90 -5.93 -6.66
N PHE A 65 -6.78 -5.86 -5.32
CA PHE A 65 -5.63 -6.47 -4.65
C PHE A 65 -5.56 -7.98 -4.85
N ASN A 66 -6.71 -8.64 -5.04
CA ASN A 66 -6.73 -10.08 -5.26
C ASN A 66 -6.45 -10.49 -6.71
N GLN A 67 -6.27 -9.50 -7.60
CA GLN A 67 -5.93 -9.74 -9.00
C GLN A 67 -4.45 -9.55 -9.31
N LEU A 68 -3.64 -9.30 -8.29
CA LEU A 68 -2.19 -9.23 -8.46
C LEU A 68 -1.65 -10.57 -8.97
N SER A 69 -0.63 -10.52 -9.84
CA SER A 69 -0.02 -11.74 -10.35
C SER A 69 0.65 -12.53 -9.23
N ASP A 70 0.80 -13.84 -9.43
CA ASP A 70 1.45 -14.70 -8.43
C ASP A 70 2.90 -14.28 -8.17
N ASN A 71 3.61 -13.85 -9.22
CA ASN A 71 4.99 -13.39 -9.09
C ASN A 71 5.07 -12.15 -8.19
N ILE A 72 4.16 -11.20 -8.39
CA ILE A 72 4.12 -10.00 -7.57
C ILE A 72 3.77 -10.35 -6.13
N LYS A 73 2.76 -11.22 -5.92
CA LYS A 73 2.39 -11.65 -4.57
C LYS A 73 3.55 -12.30 -3.84
N LYS A 74 4.31 -13.15 -4.52
CA LYS A 74 5.49 -13.79 -3.92
C LYS A 74 6.55 -12.76 -3.54
N GLU A 75 6.79 -11.79 -4.41
CA GLU A 75 7.76 -10.72 -4.14
C GLU A 75 7.35 -9.90 -2.94
N LEU A 76 6.09 -9.51 -2.86
CA LEU A 76 5.58 -8.72 -1.74
C LEU A 76 5.62 -9.51 -0.44
N LYS A 77 5.28 -10.82 -0.49
CA LYS A 77 5.35 -11.66 0.69
C LYS A 77 6.79 -11.79 1.20
N ALA A 78 7.74 -11.96 0.29
CA ALA A 78 9.15 -12.03 0.67
C ALA A 78 9.60 -10.72 1.34
N PHE A 79 9.16 -9.60 0.81
CA PHE A 79 9.47 -8.30 1.42
C PHE A 79 8.86 -8.19 2.82
N ASN A 80 7.60 -8.57 2.97
CA ASN A 80 6.93 -8.54 4.27
C ASN A 80 7.65 -9.42 5.29
N ASP A 81 8.10 -10.58 4.87
CA ASP A 81 8.80 -11.53 5.76
C ASP A 81 10.19 -11.03 6.16
N SER A 82 10.75 -10.08 5.41
CA SER A 82 12.10 -9.55 5.66
C SER A 82 12.14 -8.34 6.61
N ILE A 83 10.97 -7.78 6.93
CA ILE A 83 10.92 -6.57 7.77
C ILE A 83 10.31 -6.84 9.14
#